data_f6f8d56f2dce92c139d295d614c610ab
#
_entry.id   f6f8d56f2dce92c139d295d614c610ab
#
_cell.length_a   1.000
_cell.length_b   1.000
_cell.length_c   1.000
_cell.angle_alpha   90.00
_cell.angle_beta   90.00
_cell.angle_gamma   90.00
#
_symmetry.space_group_name_H-M   'P 1'
#
loop_
_entity.id
_entity.type
_entity.pdbx_description
1 polymer ?
#
loop_
_entity_poly.entity_id
_entity_poly.type
_entity_poly.pdbx_seq_one_letter_code
_entity_poly.pdbx_strand_id
1 'polypeptide(L)'
;FDEMDAIMKQRGAGRDNTGTSDSIVNQLLSKMDGVNGLNNILVIGMTNRKDLIDEALLRPGRFEIHIEITLPNEPGRLQILNIKTKKMREYKRISEEALHRLPELAEKTKNFTGAELEGLVRNAASFALSRNIDPSKIKNVDEKSIRVEWSDFDKAFTETVPAFGNKDDANLKSYYRNGVFSYGSAFDELWSSLTKFVNQVNTSSRTPLLSVLLEGDVASGKTAIAAKLA
;
A
#
# COMPACT_ATOMS: atom_id res chain seq x y z
N PHE A 1 -17.83 -14.98 1.63
CA PHE A 1 -16.70 -15.87 1.93
C PHE A 1 -15.44 -15.02 1.94
N ASP A 2 -14.72 -15.02 3.05
CA ASP A 2 -13.41 -14.40 3.16
C ASP A 2 -12.30 -15.46 3.04
N GLU A 3 -11.10 -15.05 2.59
CA GLU A 3 -9.95 -15.96 2.39
C GLU A 3 -10.29 -17.22 1.58
N MET A 4 -11.02 -17.06 0.48
CA MET A 4 -11.47 -18.17 -0.36
C MET A 4 -10.34 -19.09 -0.82
N ASP A 5 -9.16 -18.55 -1.04
CA ASP A 5 -7.97 -19.32 -1.42
C ASP A 5 -7.52 -20.33 -0.36
N ALA A 6 -7.93 -20.19 0.89
CA ALA A 6 -7.68 -21.21 1.92
C ALA A 6 -8.58 -22.44 1.76
N ILE A 7 -9.83 -22.25 1.32
CA ILE A 7 -10.88 -23.29 1.29
C ILE A 7 -11.06 -23.85 -0.13
N MET A 8 -10.97 -22.99 -1.16
CA MET A 8 -11.37 -23.28 -2.54
C MET A 8 -10.17 -23.38 -3.49
N LYS A 9 -9.11 -24.07 -3.04
CA LYS A 9 -7.88 -24.28 -3.83
C LYS A 9 -8.15 -25.12 -5.08
N GLN A 10 -7.30 -24.91 -6.11
CA GLN A 10 -7.24 -25.77 -7.28
C GLN A 10 -7.06 -27.23 -6.88
N ARG A 11 -7.84 -28.11 -7.51
CA ARG A 11 -7.79 -29.55 -7.26
C ARG A 11 -6.41 -30.10 -7.58
N GLY A 12 -5.87 -30.91 -6.68
CA GLY A 12 -4.56 -31.54 -6.84
C GLY A 12 -3.34 -30.64 -6.52
N ALA A 13 -3.51 -29.39 -6.09
CA ALA A 13 -2.39 -28.50 -5.76
C ALA A 13 -1.82 -28.73 -4.34
N GLY A 14 -2.44 -29.52 -3.49
CA GLY A 14 -2.00 -29.79 -2.12
C GLY A 14 -1.42 -31.19 -1.96
N ARG A 15 -0.32 -31.31 -1.19
CA ARG A 15 0.25 -32.61 -0.76
C ARG A 15 -0.64 -33.33 0.29
N ASP A 16 -1.65 -32.68 0.82
CA ASP A 16 -2.56 -33.26 1.83
C ASP A 16 -3.70 -33.97 1.14
N ASN A 17 -3.61 -35.30 1.14
CA ASN A 17 -4.53 -36.27 0.55
C ASN A 17 -5.90 -36.37 1.29
N THR A 18 -6.37 -35.33 1.94
CA THR A 18 -7.60 -35.40 2.73
C THR A 18 -8.91 -35.31 1.94
N GLY A 19 -8.86 -34.95 0.63
CA GLY A 19 -10.06 -34.88 -0.23
C GLY A 19 -11.17 -33.93 0.25
N THR A 20 -11.02 -33.35 1.42
CA THR A 20 -12.01 -32.48 2.08
C THR A 20 -12.19 -31.17 1.34
N SER A 21 -11.11 -30.55 0.88
CA SER A 21 -11.17 -29.29 0.09
C SER A 21 -11.90 -29.51 -1.24
N ASP A 22 -11.61 -30.61 -1.94
CA ASP A 22 -12.29 -30.98 -3.18
C ASP A 22 -13.79 -31.24 -2.97
N SER A 23 -14.16 -31.83 -1.83
CA SER A 23 -15.55 -32.04 -1.45
C SER A 23 -16.30 -30.72 -1.24
N ILE A 24 -15.67 -29.74 -0.57
CA ILE A 24 -16.27 -28.40 -0.33
C ILE A 24 -16.48 -27.65 -1.65
N VAL A 25 -15.47 -27.64 -2.52
CA VAL A 25 -15.56 -27.02 -3.84
C VAL A 25 -16.71 -27.66 -4.65
N ASN A 26 -16.78 -28.99 -4.69
CA ASN A 26 -17.85 -29.71 -5.41
C ASN A 26 -19.24 -29.44 -4.82
N GLN A 27 -19.37 -29.34 -3.50
CA GLN A 27 -20.64 -29.00 -2.85
C GLN A 27 -21.06 -27.56 -3.20
N LEU A 28 -20.13 -26.60 -3.17
CA LEU A 28 -20.42 -25.22 -3.53
C LEU A 28 -20.85 -25.11 -5.00
N LEU A 29 -20.11 -25.76 -5.91
CA LEU A 29 -20.47 -25.83 -7.34
C LEU A 29 -21.88 -26.40 -7.53
N SER A 30 -22.22 -27.53 -6.86
CA SER A 30 -23.55 -28.16 -6.92
C SER A 30 -24.65 -27.23 -6.40
N LYS A 31 -24.37 -26.39 -5.41
CA LYS A 31 -25.34 -25.43 -4.87
C LYS A 31 -25.49 -24.17 -5.75
N MET A 32 -24.45 -23.75 -6.43
CA MET A 32 -24.49 -22.62 -7.36
C MET A 32 -25.17 -22.99 -8.68
N ASP A 33 -24.87 -24.16 -9.23
CA ASP A 33 -25.42 -24.66 -10.52
C ASP A 33 -26.68 -25.52 -10.37
N GLY A 34 -27.14 -25.77 -9.15
CA GLY A 34 -28.23 -26.72 -8.88
C GLY A 34 -29.56 -26.27 -9.42
N VAL A 35 -30.40 -27.27 -9.82
CA VAL A 35 -31.77 -27.08 -10.35
C VAL A 35 -32.66 -26.31 -9.34
N ASN A 36 -32.30 -26.27 -8.08
CA ASN A 36 -32.95 -25.51 -7.00
C ASN A 36 -32.19 -24.24 -6.64
N GLY A 37 -31.50 -23.60 -7.62
CA GLY A 37 -30.78 -22.35 -7.40
C GLY A 37 -31.72 -21.29 -6.81
N LEU A 38 -31.35 -20.77 -5.64
CA LEU A 38 -32.11 -19.71 -4.99
C LEU A 38 -31.79 -18.38 -5.68
N ASN A 39 -32.73 -17.83 -6.42
CA ASN A 39 -32.55 -16.59 -7.20
C ASN A 39 -32.40 -15.31 -6.34
N ASN A 40 -32.48 -15.42 -5.01
CA ASN A 40 -32.40 -14.30 -4.08
C ASN A 40 -31.14 -14.31 -3.19
N ILE A 41 -30.10 -15.04 -3.59
CA ILE A 41 -28.83 -15.11 -2.86
C ILE A 41 -27.74 -14.44 -3.69
N LEU A 42 -27.05 -13.46 -3.10
CA LEU A 42 -25.81 -12.90 -3.61
C LEU A 42 -24.63 -13.56 -2.89
N VAL A 43 -23.74 -14.19 -3.65
CA VAL A 43 -22.52 -14.80 -3.13
C VAL A 43 -21.34 -13.88 -3.44
N ILE A 44 -20.63 -13.45 -2.41
CA ILE A 44 -19.44 -12.62 -2.53
C ILE A 44 -18.24 -13.39 -1.97
N GLY A 45 -17.21 -13.54 -2.80
CA GLY A 45 -15.96 -14.16 -2.41
C GLY A 45 -14.83 -13.12 -2.36
N MET A 46 -13.97 -13.20 -1.35
CA MET A 46 -12.81 -12.34 -1.18
C MET A 46 -11.54 -13.18 -1.09
N THR A 47 -10.51 -12.75 -1.81
CA THR A 47 -9.20 -13.41 -1.81
C THR A 47 -8.10 -12.43 -2.17
N ASN A 48 -6.92 -12.66 -1.64
CA ASN A 48 -5.68 -11.98 -2.06
C ASN A 48 -4.96 -12.73 -3.19
N ARG A 49 -5.37 -13.96 -3.49
CA ARG A 49 -4.70 -14.87 -4.43
C ARG A 49 -5.69 -15.55 -5.36
N LYS A 50 -6.17 -14.80 -6.34
CA LYS A 50 -7.09 -15.31 -7.37
C LYS A 50 -6.50 -16.52 -8.13
N ASP A 51 -5.18 -16.55 -8.29
CA ASP A 51 -4.41 -17.61 -8.95
C ASP A 51 -4.53 -18.98 -8.28
N LEU A 52 -4.90 -19.04 -6.99
CA LEU A 52 -5.07 -20.27 -6.24
C LEU A 52 -6.50 -20.84 -6.28
N ILE A 53 -7.46 -20.04 -6.73
CA ILE A 53 -8.86 -20.49 -6.77
C ILE A 53 -9.08 -21.44 -7.94
N ASP A 54 -9.90 -22.48 -7.70
CA ASP A 54 -10.29 -23.43 -8.77
C ASP A 54 -11.00 -22.69 -9.91
N GLU A 55 -10.49 -22.84 -11.14
CA GLU A 55 -11.01 -22.18 -12.33
C GLU A 55 -12.50 -22.48 -12.57
N ALA A 56 -12.98 -23.64 -12.14
CA ALA A 56 -14.38 -24.00 -12.26
C ALA A 56 -15.30 -23.04 -11.51
N LEU A 57 -14.83 -22.42 -10.41
CA LEU A 57 -15.59 -21.43 -9.65
C LEU A 57 -15.65 -20.06 -10.34
N LEU A 58 -14.69 -19.75 -11.20
CA LEU A 58 -14.56 -18.46 -11.88
C LEU A 58 -15.32 -18.39 -13.22
N ARG A 59 -16.00 -19.48 -13.62
CA ARG A 59 -16.76 -19.55 -14.86
C ARG A 59 -18.07 -18.74 -14.80
N PRO A 60 -18.60 -18.30 -15.97
CA PRO A 60 -19.91 -17.66 -16.05
C PRO A 60 -21.02 -18.46 -15.34
N GLY A 61 -21.95 -17.74 -14.69
CA GLY A 61 -23.00 -18.31 -13.85
C GLY A 61 -22.56 -18.61 -12.39
N ARG A 62 -21.29 -18.36 -12.05
CA ARG A 62 -20.72 -18.57 -10.71
C ARG A 62 -20.10 -17.28 -10.21
N PHE A 63 -18.83 -17.27 -9.83
CA PHE A 63 -18.11 -16.02 -9.54
C PHE A 63 -17.65 -15.36 -10.85
N GLU A 64 -18.58 -14.91 -11.67
CA GLU A 64 -18.28 -14.34 -12.99
C GLU A 64 -17.80 -12.88 -12.94
N ILE A 65 -18.23 -12.14 -11.92
CA ILE A 65 -17.87 -10.73 -11.76
C ILE A 65 -16.62 -10.65 -10.88
N HIS A 66 -15.52 -10.19 -11.47
CA HIS A 66 -14.27 -10.01 -10.77
C HIS A 66 -14.00 -8.52 -10.56
N ILE A 67 -13.88 -8.10 -9.32
CA ILE A 67 -13.57 -6.72 -8.96
C ILE A 67 -12.20 -6.72 -8.27
N GLU A 68 -11.23 -6.06 -8.89
CA GLU A 68 -9.92 -5.87 -8.29
C GLU A 68 -9.93 -4.61 -7.43
N ILE A 69 -9.57 -4.77 -6.15
CA ILE A 69 -9.41 -3.66 -5.21
C ILE A 69 -7.92 -3.30 -5.17
N THR A 70 -7.57 -2.21 -5.85
CA THR A 70 -6.21 -1.66 -5.91
C THR A 70 -5.91 -0.73 -4.74
N LEU A 71 -4.66 -0.25 -4.67
CA LEU A 71 -4.30 0.80 -3.72
C LEU A 71 -5.19 2.05 -3.91
N PRO A 72 -5.59 2.72 -2.83
CA PRO A 72 -6.45 3.89 -2.91
C PRO A 72 -5.71 5.06 -3.59
N ASN A 73 -6.40 5.75 -4.49
CA ASN A 73 -5.96 7.03 -5.03
C ASN A 73 -6.04 8.14 -3.96
N GLU A 74 -5.52 9.33 -4.24
CA GLU A 74 -5.49 10.43 -3.28
C GLU A 74 -6.88 10.78 -2.68
N PRO A 75 -7.96 10.96 -3.47
CA PRO A 75 -9.30 11.15 -2.90
C PRO A 75 -9.77 9.98 -2.03
N GLY A 76 -9.43 8.74 -2.42
CA GLY A 76 -9.74 7.54 -1.64
C GLY A 76 -8.98 7.52 -0.31
N ARG A 77 -7.71 7.91 -0.28
CA ARG A 77 -6.94 8.03 0.96
C ARG A 77 -7.51 9.09 1.89
N LEU A 78 -7.92 10.22 1.34
CA LEU A 78 -8.60 11.27 2.11
C LEU A 78 -9.90 10.76 2.73
N GLN A 79 -10.71 9.99 1.98
CA GLN A 79 -11.93 9.38 2.50
C GLN A 79 -11.62 8.39 3.63
N ILE A 80 -10.60 7.55 3.47
CA ILE A 80 -10.18 6.60 4.50
C ILE A 80 -9.73 7.35 5.76
N LEU A 81 -8.90 8.38 5.63
CA LEU A 81 -8.46 9.22 6.76
C LEU A 81 -9.65 9.86 7.47
N ASN A 82 -10.62 10.39 6.73
CA ASN A 82 -11.84 10.96 7.29
C ASN A 82 -12.67 9.92 8.07
N ILE A 83 -12.78 8.69 7.56
CA ILE A 83 -13.47 7.59 8.24
C ILE A 83 -12.74 7.21 9.52
N LYS A 84 -11.41 7.04 9.45
CA LYS A 84 -10.59 6.59 10.59
C LYS A 84 -10.47 7.65 11.68
N THR A 85 -10.53 8.94 11.33
CA THR A 85 -10.55 10.06 12.30
C THR A 85 -11.93 10.42 12.79
N LYS A 86 -13.02 9.83 12.26
CA LYS A 86 -14.40 10.16 12.61
C LYS A 86 -14.67 10.15 14.12
N LYS A 87 -14.28 9.08 14.80
CA LYS A 87 -14.45 8.97 16.26
C LYS A 87 -13.68 10.06 17.02
N MET A 88 -12.44 10.36 16.60
CA MET A 88 -11.64 11.41 17.20
C MET A 88 -12.30 12.79 17.05
N ARG A 89 -12.97 13.03 15.92
CA ARG A 89 -13.74 14.25 15.65
C ARG A 89 -14.99 14.33 16.52
N GLU A 90 -15.78 13.27 16.60
CA GLU A 90 -16.99 13.18 17.43
C GLU A 90 -16.70 13.47 18.91
N TYR A 91 -15.59 12.95 19.43
CA TYR A 91 -15.16 13.17 20.80
C TYR A 91 -14.27 14.41 21.00
N LYS A 92 -14.12 15.26 19.97
CA LYS A 92 -13.26 16.46 20.00
C LYS A 92 -11.82 16.19 20.43
N ARG A 93 -11.26 15.04 20.00
CA ARG A 93 -9.91 14.56 20.33
C ARG A 93 -8.88 14.84 19.23
N ILE A 94 -9.22 15.62 18.23
CA ILE A 94 -8.33 16.05 17.15
C ILE A 94 -8.41 17.57 17.04
N SER A 95 -7.29 18.23 16.74
CA SER A 95 -7.23 19.66 16.54
C SER A 95 -7.86 20.06 15.20
N GLU A 96 -8.41 21.27 15.11
CA GLU A 96 -8.98 21.80 13.87
C GLU A 96 -7.90 21.93 12.78
N GLU A 97 -6.69 22.33 13.17
CA GLU A 97 -5.54 22.39 12.26
C GLU A 97 -5.27 21.04 11.61
N ALA A 98 -5.20 19.96 12.41
CA ALA A 98 -4.97 18.62 11.89
C ALA A 98 -6.08 18.19 10.94
N LEU A 99 -7.34 18.53 11.22
CA LEU A 99 -8.47 18.24 10.34
C LEU A 99 -8.36 18.96 8.99
N HIS A 100 -8.00 20.24 9.01
CA HIS A 100 -7.82 21.03 7.79
C HIS A 100 -6.65 20.54 6.93
N ARG A 101 -5.64 19.91 7.54
CA ARG A 101 -4.46 19.40 6.85
C ARG A 101 -4.55 17.91 6.47
N LEU A 102 -5.67 17.24 6.70
CA LEU A 102 -5.86 15.85 6.22
C LEU A 102 -5.68 15.69 4.69
N PRO A 103 -6.07 16.64 3.82
CA PRO A 103 -5.77 16.56 2.39
C PRO A 103 -4.28 16.52 2.11
N GLU A 104 -3.46 17.34 2.80
CA GLU A 104 -1.99 17.32 2.70
C GLU A 104 -1.43 15.95 3.10
N LEU A 105 -1.99 15.34 4.15
CA LEU A 105 -1.60 14.00 4.56
C LEU A 105 -1.96 12.95 3.51
N ALA A 106 -3.13 13.07 2.86
CA ALA A 106 -3.55 12.19 1.78
C ALA A 106 -2.64 12.28 0.55
N GLU A 107 -2.13 13.46 0.23
CA GLU A 107 -1.14 13.68 -0.82
C GLU A 107 0.19 12.99 -0.47
N LYS A 108 0.71 13.20 0.74
CA LYS A 108 1.98 12.63 1.23
C LYS A 108 1.96 11.11 1.36
N THR A 109 0.80 10.51 1.69
CA THR A 109 0.66 9.06 1.92
C THR A 109 0.49 8.24 0.63
N LYS A 110 1.22 8.59 -0.43
CA LYS A 110 1.25 7.82 -1.67
C LYS A 110 1.68 6.37 -1.40
N ASN A 111 1.04 5.42 -2.08
CA ASN A 111 1.24 3.98 -1.94
C ASN A 111 0.82 3.36 -0.59
N PHE A 112 0.15 4.11 0.28
CA PHE A 112 -0.39 3.56 1.53
C PHE A 112 -1.67 2.77 1.28
N THR A 113 -1.77 1.61 1.92
CA THR A 113 -3.00 0.81 2.03
C THR A 113 -3.95 1.40 3.07
N GLY A 114 -5.21 0.95 3.05
CA GLY A 114 -6.17 1.35 4.08
C GLY A 114 -5.74 0.97 5.50
N ALA A 115 -5.08 -0.19 5.65
CA ALA A 115 -4.56 -0.66 6.94
C ALA A 115 -3.39 0.22 7.44
N GLU A 116 -2.50 0.65 6.55
CA GLU A 116 -1.38 1.54 6.90
C GLU A 116 -1.87 2.94 7.26
N LEU A 117 -2.89 3.47 6.56
CA LEU A 117 -3.53 4.73 6.93
C LEU A 117 -4.20 4.64 8.31
N GLU A 118 -4.83 3.51 8.64
CA GLU A 118 -5.36 3.27 9.98
C GLU A 118 -4.24 3.19 11.01
N GLY A 119 -3.14 2.48 10.70
CA GLY A 119 -1.95 2.41 11.53
C GLY A 119 -1.36 3.80 11.81
N LEU A 120 -1.27 4.65 10.79
CA LEU A 120 -0.79 6.02 10.90
C LEU A 120 -1.67 6.85 11.86
N VAL A 121 -3.00 6.78 11.72
CA VAL A 121 -3.93 7.46 12.62
C VAL A 121 -3.80 6.94 14.07
N ARG A 122 -3.60 5.64 14.25
CA ARG A 122 -3.38 5.02 15.56
C ARG A 122 -2.06 5.45 16.19
N ASN A 123 -0.99 5.50 15.39
CA ASN A 123 0.32 5.99 15.84
C ASN A 123 0.26 7.46 16.24
N ALA A 124 -0.42 8.31 15.46
CA ALA A 124 -0.62 9.71 15.82
C ALA A 124 -1.35 9.86 17.16
N ALA A 125 -2.37 9.05 17.42
CA ALA A 125 -3.05 9.02 18.72
C ALA A 125 -2.12 8.56 19.85
N SER A 126 -1.23 7.60 19.61
CA SER A 126 -0.24 7.14 20.57
C SER A 126 0.78 8.22 20.91
N PHE A 127 1.26 8.99 19.92
CA PHE A 127 2.15 10.13 20.13
C PHE A 127 1.48 11.24 20.93
N ALA A 128 0.21 11.57 20.62
CA ALA A 128 -0.56 12.53 21.41
C ALA A 128 -0.70 12.09 22.87
N LEU A 129 -0.93 10.81 23.11
CA LEU A 129 -1.00 10.23 24.45
C LEU A 129 0.36 10.33 25.14
N SER A 130 1.44 9.87 24.50
CA SER A 130 2.80 9.91 25.06
C SER A 130 3.26 11.32 25.41
N ARG A 131 2.90 12.33 24.60
CA ARG A 131 3.23 13.73 24.85
C ARG A 131 2.57 14.28 26.11
N ASN A 132 1.37 13.78 26.45
CA ASN A 132 0.60 14.27 27.58
C ASN A 132 0.75 13.43 28.87
N ILE A 133 1.43 12.28 28.79
CA ILE A 133 1.72 11.45 29.96
C ILE A 133 3.11 11.80 30.50
N ASP A 134 3.16 12.42 31.64
CA ASP A 134 4.38 12.55 32.44
C ASP A 134 4.56 11.26 33.27
N PRO A 135 5.63 10.48 33.07
CA PRO A 135 5.88 9.24 33.82
C PRO A 135 5.88 9.42 35.34
N SER A 136 6.18 10.63 35.79
CA SER A 136 6.20 10.99 37.23
C SER A 136 4.82 11.33 37.80
N LYS A 137 3.80 11.56 36.94
CA LYS A 137 2.46 12.05 37.34
C LYS A 137 1.31 11.24 36.79
N ILE A 138 1.48 9.94 36.58
CA ILE A 138 0.50 9.03 35.94
C ILE A 138 -0.91 9.11 36.59
N LYS A 139 -1.04 9.51 37.86
CA LYS A 139 -2.32 9.55 38.56
C LYS A 139 -3.25 10.73 38.21
N ASN A 140 -2.80 11.74 37.48
CA ASN A 140 -3.54 12.98 37.22
C ASN A 140 -3.60 13.38 35.72
N VAL A 141 -3.59 12.43 34.81
CA VAL A 141 -3.76 12.74 33.37
C VAL A 141 -5.24 13.01 33.14
N ASP A 142 -5.58 14.25 32.81
CA ASP A 142 -6.91 14.58 32.33
C ASP A 142 -7.09 14.07 30.90
N GLU A 143 -7.64 12.86 30.77
CA GLU A 143 -7.90 12.24 29.47
C GLU A 143 -8.71 13.14 28.55
N LYS A 144 -9.51 14.06 29.08
CA LYS A 144 -10.35 14.97 28.30
C LYS A 144 -9.54 16.07 27.62
N SER A 145 -8.35 16.39 28.08
CA SER A 145 -7.48 17.41 27.51
C SER A 145 -6.64 16.92 26.34
N ILE A 146 -6.46 15.61 26.21
CA ILE A 146 -5.61 15.01 25.17
C ILE A 146 -6.24 15.21 23.79
N ARG A 147 -5.53 15.91 22.91
CA ARG A 147 -5.90 16.12 21.51
C ARG A 147 -4.74 15.73 20.60
N VAL A 148 -5.08 15.10 19.48
CA VAL A 148 -4.11 14.77 18.43
C VAL A 148 -3.88 16.04 17.61
N GLU A 149 -2.64 16.47 17.52
CA GLU A 149 -2.20 17.63 16.79
C GLU A 149 -1.56 17.23 15.45
N TRP A 150 -1.34 18.21 14.59
CA TRP A 150 -0.65 17.95 13.31
C TRP A 150 0.76 17.38 13.51
N SER A 151 1.48 17.87 14.51
CA SER A 151 2.82 17.38 14.86
C SER A 151 2.87 15.89 15.17
N ASP A 152 1.77 15.31 15.72
CA ASP A 152 1.67 13.89 16.00
C ASP A 152 1.47 13.08 14.71
N PHE A 153 0.72 13.63 13.74
CA PHE A 153 0.58 13.03 12.40
C PHE A 153 1.89 13.07 11.62
N ASP A 154 2.63 14.15 11.69
CA ASP A 154 3.91 14.30 10.99
C ASP A 154 4.95 13.30 11.52
N LYS A 155 5.02 13.11 12.85
CA LYS A 155 5.84 12.07 13.47
C LYS A 155 5.38 10.67 13.05
N ALA A 156 4.08 10.41 13.11
CA ALA A 156 3.51 9.13 12.71
C ALA A 156 3.82 8.79 11.24
N PHE A 157 3.75 9.79 10.36
CA PHE A 157 4.10 9.64 8.95
C PHE A 157 5.58 9.28 8.76
N THR A 158 6.48 9.94 9.49
CA THR A 158 7.93 9.67 9.41
C THR A 158 8.29 8.25 9.85
N GLU A 159 7.55 7.69 10.82
CA GLU A 159 7.80 6.32 11.32
C GLU A 159 7.05 5.23 10.55
N THR A 160 5.97 5.61 9.86
CA THR A 160 5.16 4.64 9.12
C THR A 160 5.70 4.47 7.70
N VAL A 161 6.27 3.32 7.45
CA VAL A 161 6.88 2.98 6.16
C VAL A 161 5.89 2.15 5.34
N PRO A 162 5.46 2.59 4.13
CA PRO A 162 4.53 1.81 3.32
C PRO A 162 5.17 0.51 2.84
N ALA A 163 4.39 -0.58 2.82
CA ALA A 163 4.84 -1.88 2.34
C ALA A 163 5.11 -1.89 0.82
N PHE A 164 4.34 -1.06 0.08
CA PHE A 164 4.47 -0.90 -1.37
C PHE A 164 5.35 0.31 -1.70
N GLY A 165 6.32 0.12 -2.60
CA GLY A 165 7.24 1.16 -3.06
C GLY A 165 8.56 1.23 -2.29
N ASN A 166 8.59 0.88 -1.00
CA ASN A 166 9.83 0.95 -0.21
C ASN A 166 10.83 -0.18 -0.48
N LYS A 167 10.35 -1.34 -0.95
CA LYS A 167 11.28 -2.40 -1.38
C LYS A 167 12.08 -1.97 -2.59
N ASP A 168 11.47 -1.17 -3.48
CA ASP A 168 12.13 -0.66 -4.65
C ASP A 168 13.16 0.40 -4.26
N ASP A 169 12.84 1.33 -3.36
CA ASP A 169 13.79 2.33 -2.83
C ASP A 169 14.94 1.69 -2.06
N ALA A 170 14.68 0.66 -1.23
CA ALA A 170 15.73 -0.06 -0.51
C ALA A 170 16.61 -0.88 -1.48
N ASN A 171 16.02 -1.50 -2.49
CA ASN A 171 16.73 -2.20 -3.54
C ASN A 171 17.55 -1.23 -4.38
N LEU A 172 16.98 -0.08 -4.81
CA LEU A 172 17.71 0.94 -5.55
C LEU A 172 18.89 1.46 -4.75
N LYS A 173 18.71 1.78 -3.46
CA LYS A 173 19.80 2.20 -2.56
C LYS A 173 20.90 1.15 -2.42
N SER A 174 20.58 -0.14 -2.53
CA SER A 174 21.58 -1.21 -2.45
C SER A 174 22.59 -1.15 -3.60
N TYR A 175 22.16 -0.74 -4.80
CA TYR A 175 23.02 -0.64 -5.99
C TYR A 175 24.02 0.52 -5.94
N TYR A 176 23.77 1.56 -5.15
CA TYR A 176 24.69 2.68 -4.98
C TYR A 176 25.04 2.96 -3.51
N ARG A 177 25.04 1.90 -2.67
CA ARG A 177 25.32 1.98 -1.23
C ARG A 177 26.60 2.74 -0.89
N ASN A 178 27.62 2.59 -1.73
CA ASN A 178 28.90 3.26 -1.58
C ASN A 178 29.00 4.59 -2.36
N GLY A 179 27.88 5.09 -2.88
CA GLY A 179 27.84 6.27 -3.74
C GLY A 179 28.18 5.95 -5.21
N VAL A 180 28.07 6.97 -6.04
CA VAL A 180 28.53 6.96 -7.43
C VAL A 180 29.64 7.97 -7.52
N PHE A 181 30.84 7.52 -7.85
CA PHE A 181 32.05 8.35 -7.91
C PHE A 181 32.31 8.81 -9.33
N SER A 182 32.68 10.08 -9.48
CA SER A 182 33.21 10.59 -10.75
C SER A 182 34.62 10.04 -10.99
N TYR A 183 34.84 9.50 -12.19
CA TYR A 183 36.13 8.97 -12.61
C TYR A 183 36.67 9.70 -13.84
N GLY A 184 36.23 10.92 -14.08
CA GLY A 184 36.74 11.79 -15.14
C GLY A 184 35.68 12.64 -15.82
N SER A 185 36.12 13.58 -16.67
CA SER A 185 35.25 14.55 -17.35
C SER A 185 34.15 13.91 -18.18
N ALA A 186 34.42 12.79 -18.83
CA ALA A 186 33.43 12.04 -19.61
C ALA A 186 32.26 11.53 -18.74
N PHE A 187 32.54 11.12 -17.49
CA PHE A 187 31.50 10.73 -16.54
C PHE A 187 30.67 11.93 -16.10
N ASP A 188 31.32 13.08 -15.86
CA ASP A 188 30.63 14.29 -15.42
C ASP A 188 29.71 14.86 -16.52
N GLU A 189 30.12 14.76 -17.78
CA GLU A 189 29.30 15.12 -18.93
C GLU A 189 28.07 14.19 -19.07
N LEU A 190 28.29 12.87 -18.93
CA LEU A 190 27.22 11.88 -18.93
C LEU A 190 26.22 12.17 -17.81
N TRP A 191 26.71 12.36 -16.58
CA TRP A 191 25.88 12.64 -15.41
C TRP A 191 25.06 13.92 -15.57
N SER A 192 25.70 15.00 -16.07
CA SER A 192 25.02 16.27 -16.37
C SER A 192 23.90 16.08 -17.41
N SER A 193 24.15 15.30 -18.46
CA SER A 193 23.16 15.03 -19.50
C SER A 193 21.98 14.24 -18.97
N LEU A 194 22.23 13.19 -18.20
CA LEU A 194 21.18 12.36 -17.58
C LEU A 194 20.32 13.17 -16.59
N THR A 195 20.94 14.00 -15.78
CA THR A 195 20.23 14.90 -14.85
C THR A 195 19.34 15.92 -15.61
N LYS A 196 19.81 16.43 -16.74
CA LYS A 196 18.98 17.32 -17.59
C LYS A 196 17.75 16.58 -18.14
N PHE A 197 17.90 15.33 -18.55
CA PHE A 197 16.79 14.52 -19.03
C PHE A 197 15.74 14.27 -17.93
N VAL A 198 16.17 13.92 -16.72
CA VAL A 198 15.25 13.74 -15.57
C VAL A 198 14.51 15.07 -15.28
N ASN A 199 15.23 16.18 -15.25
CA ASN A 199 14.59 17.49 -15.04
C ASN A 199 13.62 17.86 -16.16
N GLN A 200 13.91 17.50 -17.41
CA GLN A 200 13.02 17.74 -18.54
C GLN A 200 11.71 16.97 -18.39
N VAL A 201 11.75 15.68 -18.01
CA VAL A 201 10.55 14.87 -17.78
C VAL A 201 9.73 15.43 -16.62
N ASN A 202 10.38 15.83 -15.53
CA ASN A 202 9.69 16.36 -14.36
C ASN A 202 9.06 17.75 -14.59
N THR A 203 9.61 18.55 -15.50
CA THR A 203 9.16 19.93 -15.71
C THR A 203 8.25 20.09 -16.94
N SER A 204 8.35 19.19 -17.92
CA SER A 204 7.66 19.34 -19.21
C SER A 204 6.42 18.47 -19.32
N SER A 205 5.26 19.10 -19.44
CA SER A 205 4.01 18.41 -19.75
C SER A 205 3.97 17.81 -21.18
N ARG A 206 4.89 18.23 -22.07
CA ARG A 206 4.95 17.75 -23.47
C ARG A 206 5.77 16.47 -23.65
N THR A 207 6.63 16.14 -22.69
CA THR A 207 7.49 14.94 -22.71
C THR A 207 7.27 14.10 -21.44
N PRO A 208 6.14 13.39 -21.33
CA PRO A 208 5.79 12.64 -20.10
C PRO A 208 6.65 11.38 -19.92
N LEU A 209 7.36 10.94 -20.95
CA LEU A 209 8.22 9.77 -20.93
C LEU A 209 9.47 10.02 -21.78
N LEU A 210 10.63 9.64 -21.23
CA LEU A 210 11.90 9.61 -21.94
C LEU A 210 12.56 8.25 -21.68
N SER A 211 12.89 7.52 -22.75
CA SER A 211 13.61 6.25 -22.64
C SER A 211 15.09 6.47 -22.88
N VAL A 212 15.93 6.02 -21.95
CA VAL A 212 17.39 6.12 -22.03
C VAL A 212 18.00 4.72 -21.96
N LEU A 213 18.87 4.39 -22.90
CA LEU A 213 19.67 3.15 -22.90
C LEU A 213 21.07 3.46 -22.42
N LEU A 214 21.50 2.80 -21.33
CA LEU A 214 22.88 2.85 -20.84
C LEU A 214 23.63 1.60 -21.34
N GLU A 215 24.59 1.79 -22.24
CA GLU A 215 25.43 0.73 -22.78
C GLU A 215 26.86 0.80 -22.19
N GLY A 216 27.53 -0.33 -22.06
CA GLY A 216 28.91 -0.43 -21.54
C GLY A 216 29.23 -1.83 -21.05
N ASP A 217 30.48 -2.06 -20.68
CA ASP A 217 30.99 -3.36 -20.21
C ASP A 217 30.36 -3.83 -18.91
N VAL A 218 30.53 -5.12 -18.60
CA VAL A 218 30.10 -5.69 -17.32
C VAL A 218 30.80 -4.97 -16.17
N ALA A 219 30.04 -4.68 -15.10
CA ALA A 219 30.52 -3.97 -13.91
C ALA A 219 30.91 -2.48 -14.13
N SER A 220 30.56 -1.84 -15.25
CA SER A 220 30.81 -0.41 -15.51
C SER A 220 29.93 0.57 -14.71
N GLY A 221 29.13 0.10 -13.75
CA GLY A 221 28.31 0.96 -12.89
C GLY A 221 26.96 1.41 -13.48
N LYS A 222 26.53 0.87 -14.62
CA LYS A 222 25.24 1.25 -15.27
C LYS A 222 24.04 1.17 -14.33
N THR A 223 23.95 0.05 -13.60
CA THR A 223 22.84 -0.17 -12.65
C THR A 223 22.86 0.84 -11.50
N ALA A 224 24.06 1.18 -10.99
CA ALA A 224 24.21 2.17 -9.93
C ALA A 224 23.83 3.59 -10.41
N ILE A 225 24.21 3.94 -11.64
CA ILE A 225 23.84 5.21 -12.28
C ILE A 225 22.31 5.29 -12.45
N ALA A 226 21.70 4.24 -13.03
CA ALA A 226 20.26 4.18 -13.22
C ALA A 226 19.50 4.26 -11.90
N ALA A 227 19.91 3.48 -10.88
CA ALA A 227 19.29 3.47 -9.56
C ALA A 227 19.42 4.80 -8.79
N LYS A 228 20.47 5.59 -9.06
CA LYS A 228 20.63 6.90 -8.42
C LYS A 228 19.85 8.01 -9.14
N LEU A 229 19.46 7.79 -10.39
CA LEU A 229 18.67 8.74 -11.19
C LEU A 229 17.16 8.53 -11.02
N ALA A 230 16.73 7.31 -10.65
CA ALA A 230 15.34 6.95 -10.38
C ALA A 230 14.89 7.49 -9.02
#